data_169fe39e348b4c8c64faf079fdc6384f
#
_entry.id   169fe39e348b4c8c64faf079fdc6384f
#
_cell.length_a   1.000
_cell.length_b   1.000
_cell.length_c   1.000
_cell.angle_alpha   90.00
_cell.angle_beta   90.00
_cell.angle_gamma   90.00
#
_symmetry.space_group_name_H-M   'P 1'
#
loop_
_entity.id
_entity.type
_entity.pdbx_description
1 polymer ?
#
loop_
_entity_poly.entity_id
_entity_poly.type
_entity_poly.pdbx_seq_one_letter_code
_entity_poly.pdbx_strand_id
1 'polypeptide(L)'
;MRNVLVALVVVAGCAHAPAPGAAQPAAGEAPRHGERGASEPIALPHRAVDADSGDELAERNLDDKLRAARVVYVGEEHPNPHHHAAELEVLERAYAADPSVGLGLEMLPRTYQGSLDAYVGGTLDEAGFLAAVAWDKTWGYPWGLYKPLLEFCRAHKLPAYALNAPRELAHAVAKSGLDGLTAAEKAELPEMQPGPPKHRELVREAFAEHPHGRFDEAKFERFYAAQLV
;
A
#
# COMPACT_ATOMS: atom_id res chain seq x y z
N MET A 1 22.57 0.38 15.04
CA MET A 1 21.26 -0.30 14.92
C MET A 1 20.80 -0.12 13.47
N ARG A 2 20.51 -1.20 12.77
CA ARG A 2 20.00 -1.11 11.39
C ARG A 2 18.49 -1.03 11.51
N ASN A 3 17.91 0.13 11.24
CA ASN A 3 16.46 0.25 11.17
C ASN A 3 15.98 -0.52 9.94
N VAL A 4 15.15 -1.52 10.12
CA VAL A 4 14.46 -2.23 9.04
C VAL A 4 13.12 -1.53 8.82
N LEU A 5 12.82 -1.17 7.58
CA LEU A 5 11.53 -0.65 7.17
C LEU A 5 10.81 -1.75 6.38
N VAL A 6 9.68 -2.22 6.87
CA VAL A 6 8.74 -3.01 6.06
C VAL A 6 7.80 -2.03 5.40
N ALA A 7 7.96 -1.84 4.10
CA ALA A 7 7.08 -0.98 3.32
C ALA A 7 6.05 -1.86 2.59
N LEU A 8 4.77 -1.69 2.93
CA LEU A 8 3.68 -2.20 2.11
C LEU A 8 3.58 -1.28 0.89
N VAL A 9 4.22 -1.69 -0.18
CA VAL A 9 4.10 -1.05 -1.49
C VAL A 9 3.29 -1.98 -2.37
N VAL A 10 2.10 -1.56 -2.69
CA VAL A 10 1.30 -2.24 -3.70
C VAL A 10 1.96 -1.99 -5.05
N VAL A 11 2.43 -3.05 -5.68
CA VAL A 11 2.53 -3.03 -7.13
C VAL A 11 1.09 -3.12 -7.62
N ALA A 12 0.54 -2.02 -8.10
CA ALA A 12 -0.80 -2.00 -8.69
C ALA A 12 -0.84 -3.03 -9.83
N GLY A 13 -1.18 -4.25 -9.47
CA GLY A 13 -1.67 -5.23 -10.42
C GLY A 13 -2.96 -4.66 -10.96
N CYS A 14 -3.01 -4.41 -12.27
CA CYS A 14 -4.19 -3.89 -12.95
C CYS A 14 -5.41 -4.68 -12.50
N ALA A 15 -6.30 -4.04 -11.73
CA ALA A 15 -7.59 -4.60 -11.43
C ALA A 15 -8.26 -4.86 -12.78
N HIS A 16 -8.53 -6.11 -13.11
CA HIS A 16 -9.36 -6.47 -14.23
C HIS A 16 -10.72 -5.80 -14.01
N ALA A 17 -11.02 -4.80 -14.81
CA ALA A 17 -12.38 -4.30 -14.87
C ALA A 17 -13.30 -5.48 -15.21
N PRO A 18 -14.42 -5.67 -14.48
CA PRO A 18 -15.35 -6.73 -14.85
C PRO A 18 -15.81 -6.53 -16.30
N ALA A 19 -15.84 -7.61 -17.05
CA ALA A 19 -16.28 -7.61 -18.44
C ALA A 19 -17.64 -6.91 -18.57
N PRO A 20 -17.87 -6.09 -19.61
CA PRO A 20 -19.16 -5.43 -19.82
C PRO A 20 -20.24 -6.49 -20.10
N GLY A 21 -21.11 -6.74 -19.12
CA GLY A 21 -22.19 -7.70 -19.24
C GLY A 21 -22.70 -8.31 -17.93
N ALA A 22 -22.02 -8.14 -16.81
CA ALA A 22 -22.56 -8.54 -15.52
C ALA A 22 -23.54 -7.46 -15.02
N ALA A 23 -24.84 -7.77 -14.99
CA ALA A 23 -25.87 -6.92 -14.42
C ALA A 23 -25.48 -6.56 -12.98
N GLN A 24 -25.36 -5.27 -12.69
CA GLN A 24 -25.22 -4.77 -11.32
C GLN A 24 -26.46 -5.21 -10.53
N PRO A 25 -26.31 -5.83 -9.35
CA PRO A 25 -27.44 -5.97 -8.45
C PRO A 25 -27.91 -4.58 -8.06
N ALA A 26 -29.23 -4.39 -8.07
CA ALA A 26 -29.89 -3.14 -7.69
C ALA A 26 -29.34 -2.62 -6.34
N ALA A 27 -29.22 -1.30 -6.23
CA ALA A 27 -28.79 -0.60 -5.04
C ALA A 27 -29.65 -1.03 -3.82
N GLY A 28 -29.21 -2.06 -3.13
CA GLY A 28 -29.66 -2.44 -1.81
C GLY A 28 -28.86 -1.63 -0.80
N GLU A 29 -29.55 -1.13 0.22
CA GLU A 29 -29.02 -0.37 1.35
C GLU A 29 -27.63 -0.84 1.77
N ALA A 30 -26.69 0.11 1.89
CA ALA A 30 -25.39 -0.14 2.47
C ALA A 30 -25.56 -0.80 3.85
N PRO A 31 -24.89 -1.93 4.14
CA PRO A 31 -24.99 -2.56 5.44
C PRO A 31 -24.45 -1.61 6.49
N ARG A 32 -25.30 -1.28 7.47
CA ARG A 32 -24.92 -0.52 8.66
C ARG A 32 -23.77 -1.24 9.35
N HIS A 33 -22.72 -0.51 9.70
CA HIS A 33 -21.63 -1.00 10.54
C HIS A 33 -22.20 -1.47 11.90
N GLY A 34 -22.49 -2.75 12.00
CA GLY A 34 -22.90 -3.44 13.22
C GLY A 34 -22.16 -4.74 13.30
N GLU A 35 -21.27 -4.83 14.29
CA GLU A 35 -20.80 -6.04 14.94
C GLU A 35 -20.63 -7.30 14.04
N ARG A 36 -19.57 -7.34 13.27
CA ARG A 36 -18.97 -8.63 12.91
C ARG A 36 -17.88 -8.90 13.93
N GLY A 37 -18.11 -9.95 14.75
CA GLY A 37 -17.17 -10.45 15.72
C GLY A 37 -15.77 -10.60 15.12
N ALA A 38 -14.76 -10.52 15.97
CA ALA A 38 -13.38 -10.75 15.62
C ALA A 38 -13.31 -11.98 14.71
N SER A 39 -12.95 -11.78 13.44
CA SER A 39 -12.69 -12.87 12.52
C SER A 39 -11.59 -13.71 13.14
N GLU A 40 -11.80 -15.02 13.24
CA GLU A 40 -10.73 -15.92 13.64
C GLU A 40 -9.50 -15.65 12.75
N PRO A 41 -8.28 -15.74 13.33
CA PRO A 41 -7.06 -15.57 12.55
C PRO A 41 -7.12 -16.52 11.34
N ILE A 42 -6.94 -15.99 10.15
CA ILE A 42 -6.85 -16.81 8.93
C ILE A 42 -5.55 -17.59 9.04
N ALA A 43 -5.64 -18.86 9.43
CA ALA A 43 -4.49 -19.76 9.36
C ALA A 43 -4.14 -19.97 7.88
N LEU A 44 -2.99 -19.48 7.47
CA LEU A 44 -2.47 -19.69 6.12
C LEU A 44 -1.67 -20.99 6.06
N PRO A 45 -2.18 -22.03 5.39
CA PRO A 45 -1.28 -23.03 4.82
C PRO A 45 -0.58 -22.34 3.65
N HIS A 46 0.54 -21.71 3.90
CA HIS A 46 1.32 -21.07 2.84
C HIS A 46 2.69 -21.73 2.69
N ARG A 47 3.24 -21.58 1.52
CA ARG A 47 4.65 -21.89 1.27
C ARG A 47 5.28 -20.68 0.60
N ALA A 48 6.48 -20.34 1.03
CA ALA A 48 7.29 -19.36 0.35
C ALA A 48 8.00 -20.02 -0.83
N VAL A 49 7.98 -19.35 -1.97
CA VAL A 49 8.67 -19.81 -3.18
C VAL A 49 9.60 -18.69 -3.66
N ASP A 50 10.82 -19.04 -4.00
CA ASP A 50 11.74 -18.12 -4.63
C ASP A 50 11.26 -17.86 -6.07
N ALA A 51 11.00 -16.61 -6.41
CA ALA A 51 10.40 -16.25 -7.69
C ALA A 51 11.37 -16.45 -8.89
N ASP A 52 12.67 -16.42 -8.63
CA ASP A 52 13.69 -16.57 -9.68
C ASP A 52 13.93 -18.04 -10.03
N SER A 53 13.99 -18.92 -9.01
CA SER A 53 14.25 -20.33 -9.21
C SER A 53 13.00 -21.21 -9.25
N GLY A 54 11.89 -20.76 -8.65
CA GLY A 54 10.67 -21.54 -8.46
C GLY A 54 10.76 -22.55 -7.30
N ASP A 55 11.87 -22.56 -6.56
CA ASP A 55 12.07 -23.49 -5.46
C ASP A 55 11.33 -23.06 -4.19
N GLU A 56 10.84 -24.02 -3.43
CA GLU A 56 10.26 -23.77 -2.13
C GLU A 56 11.32 -23.31 -1.13
N LEU A 57 11.07 -22.17 -0.47
CA LEU A 57 11.93 -21.64 0.57
C LEU A 57 11.53 -22.22 1.92
N ALA A 58 12.49 -22.84 2.62
CA ALA A 58 12.31 -23.17 4.02
C ALA A 58 12.11 -21.88 4.84
N GLU A 59 11.28 -21.94 5.90
CA GLU A 59 10.99 -20.77 6.75
C GLU A 59 12.24 -20.04 7.24
N ARG A 60 13.27 -20.79 7.66
CA ARG A 60 14.57 -20.23 8.07
C ARG A 60 15.23 -19.37 6.99
N ASN A 61 15.06 -19.73 5.73
CA ASN A 61 15.66 -19.01 4.59
C ASN A 61 14.89 -17.68 4.37
N LEU A 62 13.58 -17.69 4.59
CA LEU A 62 12.77 -16.46 4.59
C LEU A 62 13.20 -15.53 5.73
N ASP A 63 13.33 -16.05 6.96
CA ASP A 63 13.78 -15.27 8.12
C ASP A 63 15.18 -14.70 7.94
N ASP A 64 16.10 -15.44 7.33
CA ASP A 64 17.44 -14.96 7.01
C ASP A 64 17.43 -13.84 5.95
N LYS A 65 16.58 -13.96 4.92
CA LYS A 65 16.38 -12.91 3.93
C LYS A 65 15.80 -11.64 4.59
N LEU A 66 14.78 -11.76 5.44
CA LEU A 66 14.19 -10.65 6.18
C LEU A 66 15.21 -9.97 7.09
N ARG A 67 16.01 -10.75 7.84
CA ARG A 67 17.07 -10.22 8.70
C ARG A 67 18.17 -9.48 7.94
N ALA A 68 18.47 -9.90 6.73
CA ALA A 68 19.50 -9.27 5.90
C ALA A 68 18.98 -8.00 5.20
N ALA A 69 17.70 -7.87 4.97
CA ALA A 69 17.08 -6.75 4.27
C ALA A 69 17.13 -5.46 5.12
N ARG A 70 17.26 -4.32 4.44
CA ARG A 70 17.03 -2.99 5.04
C ARG A 70 15.63 -2.49 4.78
N VAL A 71 15.04 -2.91 3.67
CA VAL A 71 13.67 -2.62 3.28
C VAL A 71 13.07 -3.89 2.72
N VAL A 72 11.86 -4.19 3.13
CA VAL A 72 11.05 -5.31 2.61
C VAL A 72 9.81 -4.71 2.00
N TYR A 73 9.58 -4.98 0.73
CA TYR A 73 8.35 -4.61 0.03
C TYR A 73 7.42 -5.81 -0.01
N VAL A 74 6.19 -5.62 0.42
CA VAL A 74 5.15 -6.64 0.37
C VAL A 74 4.02 -6.12 -0.50
N GLY A 75 3.69 -6.87 -1.54
CA GLY A 75 2.61 -6.52 -2.47
C GLY A 75 1.34 -7.29 -2.16
N GLU A 76 0.19 -6.70 -2.48
CA GLU A 76 -1.12 -7.28 -2.23
C GLU A 76 -2.08 -7.14 -3.42
N GLU A 77 -3.14 -7.91 -3.40
CA GLU A 77 -4.40 -7.58 -4.05
C GLU A 77 -5.35 -7.06 -2.97
N HIS A 78 -5.71 -5.79 -3.02
CA HIS A 78 -6.41 -5.07 -1.96
C HIS A 78 -7.61 -5.79 -1.30
N PRO A 79 -8.48 -6.50 -2.03
CA PRO A 79 -9.59 -7.21 -1.40
C PRO A 79 -9.26 -8.61 -0.91
N ASN A 80 -8.00 -9.07 -1.07
CA ASN A 80 -7.61 -10.44 -0.75
C ASN A 80 -7.18 -10.60 0.72
N PRO A 81 -8.00 -11.21 1.60
CA PRO A 81 -7.67 -11.31 3.02
C PRO A 81 -6.46 -12.21 3.30
N HIS A 82 -6.09 -13.11 2.39
CA HIS A 82 -4.89 -13.94 2.53
C HIS A 82 -3.61 -13.14 2.33
N HIS A 83 -3.63 -12.15 1.43
CA HIS A 83 -2.50 -11.25 1.26
C HIS A 83 -2.27 -10.42 2.52
N HIS A 84 -3.32 -9.86 3.11
CA HIS A 84 -3.21 -9.12 4.38
C HIS A 84 -2.73 -9.96 5.56
N ALA A 85 -3.12 -11.25 5.59
CA ALA A 85 -2.58 -12.16 6.60
C ALA A 85 -1.08 -12.44 6.38
N ALA A 86 -0.64 -12.57 5.11
CA ALA A 86 0.78 -12.74 4.79
C ALA A 86 1.59 -11.46 5.09
N GLU A 87 1.03 -10.27 4.88
CA GLU A 87 1.65 -8.99 5.27
C GLU A 87 1.91 -8.92 6.77
N LEU A 88 0.89 -9.30 7.57
CA LEU A 88 1.04 -9.33 9.02
C LEU A 88 2.13 -10.33 9.44
N GLU A 89 2.15 -11.53 8.86
CA GLU A 89 3.18 -12.52 9.15
C GLU A 89 4.59 -12.01 8.81
N VAL A 90 4.76 -11.35 7.65
CA VAL A 90 6.06 -10.76 7.28
C VAL A 90 6.47 -9.68 8.29
N LEU A 91 5.54 -8.84 8.75
CA LEU A 91 5.82 -7.84 9.77
C LEU A 91 6.21 -8.48 11.11
N GLU A 92 5.51 -9.53 11.55
CA GLU A 92 5.81 -10.28 12.77
C GLU A 92 7.19 -10.93 12.72
N ARG A 93 7.54 -11.55 11.60
CA ARG A 93 8.86 -12.17 11.37
C ARG A 93 9.98 -11.09 11.33
N ALA A 94 9.72 -9.97 10.68
CA ALA A 94 10.67 -8.86 10.64
C ALA A 94 10.89 -8.26 12.05
N TYR A 95 9.84 -8.11 12.85
CA TYR A 95 9.92 -7.69 14.24
C TYR A 95 10.69 -8.68 15.11
N ALA A 96 10.46 -9.98 14.95
CA ALA A 96 11.21 -11.01 15.65
C ALA A 96 12.71 -10.99 15.31
N ALA A 97 13.04 -10.59 14.08
CA ALA A 97 14.42 -10.44 13.62
C ALA A 97 15.08 -9.14 14.11
N ASP A 98 14.34 -8.03 14.12
CA ASP A 98 14.79 -6.71 14.60
C ASP A 98 13.60 -5.92 15.16
N PRO A 99 13.48 -5.77 16.50
CA PRO A 99 12.40 -5.00 17.13
C PRO A 99 12.40 -3.50 16.80
N SER A 100 13.40 -2.98 16.09
CA SER A 100 13.42 -1.59 15.61
C SER A 100 12.77 -1.41 14.24
N VAL A 101 12.09 -2.43 13.72
CA VAL A 101 11.36 -2.37 12.44
C VAL A 101 10.26 -1.29 12.48
N GLY A 102 10.02 -0.66 11.34
CA GLY A 102 8.87 0.22 11.13
C GLY A 102 7.99 -0.27 9.98
N LEU A 103 6.73 0.11 10.01
CA LEU A 103 5.75 -0.21 8.97
C LEU A 103 5.51 1.00 8.06
N GLY A 104 5.72 0.85 6.77
CA GLY A 104 5.36 1.85 5.76
C GLY A 104 4.02 1.50 5.10
N LEU A 105 3.12 2.47 4.98
CA LEU A 105 1.75 2.32 4.49
C LEU A 105 1.53 3.15 3.23
N GLU A 106 1.21 2.51 2.12
CA GLU A 106 0.78 3.18 0.89
C GLU A 106 -0.61 3.80 1.02
N MET A 107 -1.50 3.20 1.82
CA MET A 107 -2.90 3.59 1.96
C MET A 107 -3.08 5.04 2.41
N LEU A 108 -2.08 5.61 3.06
CA LEU A 108 -2.18 6.92 3.68
C LEU A 108 -1.23 7.93 3.03
N PRO A 109 -1.77 9.04 2.54
CA PRO A 109 -0.98 10.23 2.22
C PRO A 109 -0.18 10.75 3.42
N ARG A 110 1.03 11.24 3.17
CA ARG A 110 1.93 11.81 4.19
C ARG A 110 1.28 12.90 5.06
N THR A 111 0.27 13.58 4.55
CA THR A 111 -0.50 14.58 5.30
C THR A 111 -1.24 14.01 6.50
N TYR A 112 -1.47 12.71 6.55
CA TYR A 112 -2.12 12.02 7.67
C TYR A 112 -1.15 11.42 8.69
N GLN A 113 0.16 11.68 8.57
CA GLN A 113 1.15 11.14 9.51
C GLN A 113 0.80 11.43 10.97
N GLY A 114 0.38 12.66 11.30
CA GLY A 114 0.02 13.03 12.67
C GLY A 114 -1.16 12.22 13.23
N SER A 115 -2.16 11.89 12.40
CA SER A 115 -3.28 11.05 12.81
C SER A 115 -2.85 9.59 12.98
N LEU A 116 -1.95 9.11 12.12
CA LEU A 116 -1.37 7.77 12.22
C LEU A 116 -0.54 7.62 13.50
N ASP A 117 0.32 8.60 13.80
CA ASP A 117 1.13 8.63 15.03
C ASP A 117 0.24 8.63 16.28
N ALA A 118 -0.85 9.42 16.27
CA ALA A 118 -1.79 9.49 17.38
C ALA A 118 -2.53 8.16 17.60
N TYR A 119 -2.91 7.46 16.52
CA TYR A 119 -3.56 6.17 16.59
C TYR A 119 -2.60 5.09 17.12
N VAL A 120 -1.43 4.95 16.51
CA VAL A 120 -0.41 3.97 16.93
C VAL A 120 0.09 4.27 18.34
N GLY A 121 0.25 5.54 18.69
CA GLY A 121 0.62 5.99 20.04
C GLY A 121 -0.49 5.83 21.09
N GLY A 122 -1.71 5.49 20.68
CA GLY A 122 -2.84 5.24 21.59
C GLY A 122 -3.55 6.49 22.12
N THR A 123 -3.26 7.68 21.58
CA THR A 123 -3.92 8.94 21.95
C THR A 123 -5.19 9.21 21.12
N LEU A 124 -5.36 8.49 20.01
CA LEU A 124 -6.54 8.52 19.17
C LEU A 124 -7.12 7.10 19.12
N ASP A 125 -8.45 6.98 19.26
CA ASP A 125 -9.14 5.70 19.09
C ASP A 125 -9.39 5.37 17.61
N GLU A 126 -9.89 4.17 17.35
CA GLU A 126 -10.15 3.70 15.99
C GLU A 126 -11.15 4.58 15.25
N ALA A 127 -12.25 4.94 15.90
CA ALA A 127 -13.29 5.77 15.27
C ALA A 127 -12.77 7.17 14.93
N GLY A 128 -12.02 7.76 15.83
CA GLY A 128 -11.35 9.04 15.62
C GLY A 128 -10.31 8.98 14.51
N PHE A 129 -9.52 7.91 14.44
CA PHE A 129 -8.54 7.70 13.37
C PHE A 129 -9.22 7.59 12.01
N LEU A 130 -10.20 6.71 11.86
CA LEU A 130 -10.92 6.51 10.60
C LEU A 130 -11.60 7.79 10.10
N ALA A 131 -12.16 8.57 11.03
CA ALA A 131 -12.75 9.87 10.72
C ALA A 131 -11.68 10.90 10.30
N ALA A 132 -10.54 10.96 11.03
CA ALA A 132 -9.49 11.94 10.76
C ALA A 132 -8.83 11.71 9.39
N VAL A 133 -8.63 10.45 8.98
CA VAL A 133 -8.04 10.11 7.68
C VAL A 133 -9.08 9.98 6.58
N ALA A 134 -10.38 10.11 6.90
CA ALA A 134 -11.50 9.88 5.99
C ALA A 134 -11.34 8.55 5.20
N TRP A 135 -11.08 7.44 5.90
CA TRP A 135 -10.64 6.17 5.36
C TRP A 135 -11.39 5.72 4.11
N ASP A 136 -12.73 5.75 4.15
CA ASP A 136 -13.58 5.31 3.03
C ASP A 136 -13.38 6.15 1.74
N LYS A 137 -12.94 7.39 1.87
CA LYS A 137 -12.67 8.28 0.73
C LYS A 137 -11.21 8.25 0.31
N THR A 138 -10.30 8.07 1.28
CA THR A 138 -8.86 8.09 1.05
C THR A 138 -8.39 6.78 0.44
N TRP A 139 -8.87 5.65 0.97
CA TRP A 139 -8.48 4.32 0.51
C TRP A 139 -9.64 3.52 -0.08
N GLY A 140 -10.77 3.41 0.63
CA GLY A 140 -12.00 2.81 0.13
C GLY A 140 -12.10 1.28 0.29
N TYR A 141 -11.06 0.60 0.72
CA TYR A 141 -11.10 -0.82 1.04
C TYR A 141 -11.46 -1.04 2.52
N PRO A 142 -12.05 -2.22 2.88
CA PRO A 142 -12.49 -2.48 4.25
C PRO A 142 -11.35 -2.34 5.26
N TRP A 143 -11.55 -1.46 6.26
CA TRP A 143 -10.57 -1.23 7.33
C TRP A 143 -10.11 -2.51 8.05
N GLY A 144 -11.03 -3.48 8.22
CA GLY A 144 -10.72 -4.75 8.89
C GLY A 144 -9.57 -5.54 8.26
N LEU A 145 -9.22 -5.29 6.99
CA LEU A 145 -8.09 -5.90 6.33
C LEU A 145 -6.75 -5.33 6.81
N TYR A 146 -6.70 -4.03 7.07
CA TYR A 146 -5.49 -3.27 7.43
C TYR A 146 -5.30 -3.10 8.95
N LYS A 147 -6.40 -3.18 9.70
CA LYS A 147 -6.41 -3.02 11.16
C LYS A 147 -5.38 -3.90 11.87
N PRO A 148 -5.24 -5.21 11.57
CA PRO A 148 -4.29 -6.09 12.28
C PRO A 148 -2.84 -5.58 12.21
N LEU A 149 -2.41 -5.00 11.10
CA LEU A 149 -1.07 -4.43 10.94
C LEU A 149 -0.84 -3.24 11.89
N LEU A 150 -1.82 -2.35 11.96
CA LEU A 150 -1.72 -1.17 12.83
C LEU A 150 -1.89 -1.50 14.31
N GLU A 151 -2.72 -2.48 14.64
CA GLU A 151 -2.83 -3.00 16.01
C GLU A 151 -1.53 -3.68 16.45
N PHE A 152 -0.85 -4.41 15.56
CA PHE A 152 0.47 -4.94 15.84
C PHE A 152 1.48 -3.83 16.14
N CYS A 153 1.52 -2.79 15.30
CA CYS A 153 2.39 -1.63 15.54
C CYS A 153 2.07 -0.97 16.89
N ARG A 154 0.80 -0.80 17.22
CA ARG A 154 0.34 -0.22 18.48
C ARG A 154 0.76 -1.06 19.69
N ALA A 155 0.54 -2.39 19.62
CA ALA A 155 0.89 -3.31 20.71
C ALA A 155 2.39 -3.34 20.99
N HIS A 156 3.21 -3.26 19.96
CA HIS A 156 4.67 -3.35 20.04
C HIS A 156 5.38 -1.98 20.01
N LYS A 157 4.62 -0.88 19.95
CA LYS A 157 5.13 0.51 19.85
C LYS A 157 6.06 0.72 18.66
N LEU A 158 5.73 0.09 17.54
CA LEU A 158 6.47 0.25 16.30
C LEU A 158 6.06 1.53 15.59
N PRO A 159 7.00 2.25 14.98
CA PRO A 159 6.66 3.39 14.15
C PRO A 159 5.90 2.93 12.88
N ALA A 160 4.87 3.68 12.51
CA ALA A 160 4.18 3.53 11.24
C ALA A 160 4.31 4.82 10.42
N TYR A 161 4.49 4.67 9.12
CA TYR A 161 4.77 5.79 8.22
C TYR A 161 3.73 5.83 7.09
N ALA A 162 3.11 6.97 6.91
CA ALA A 162 2.27 7.27 5.75
C ALA A 162 3.17 7.63 4.58
N LEU A 163 3.18 6.81 3.53
CA LEU A 163 4.18 6.92 2.46
C LEU A 163 3.64 7.66 1.23
N ASN A 164 2.33 7.64 0.99
CA ASN A 164 1.79 8.12 -0.26
C ASN A 164 1.86 9.64 -0.39
N ALA A 165 1.94 10.12 -1.63
CA ALA A 165 1.81 11.54 -1.92
C ALA A 165 0.38 12.03 -1.63
N PRO A 166 0.18 13.33 -1.32
CA PRO A 166 -1.14 13.92 -1.34
C PRO A 166 -1.81 13.69 -2.70
N ARG A 167 -3.06 13.25 -2.67
CA ARG A 167 -3.82 12.92 -3.90
C ARG A 167 -3.87 14.07 -4.89
N GLU A 168 -3.99 15.29 -4.38
CA GLU A 168 -4.02 16.51 -5.16
C GLU A 168 -2.72 16.73 -5.91
N LEU A 169 -1.57 16.44 -5.28
CA LEU A 169 -0.26 16.55 -5.90
C LEU A 169 -0.09 15.52 -7.01
N ALA A 170 -0.37 14.24 -6.74
CA ALA A 170 -0.32 13.19 -7.75
C ALA A 170 -1.24 13.51 -8.96
N HIS A 171 -2.45 14.03 -8.68
CA HIS A 171 -3.38 14.45 -9.72
C HIS A 171 -2.87 15.64 -10.54
N ALA A 172 -2.25 16.64 -9.90
CA ALA A 172 -1.65 17.78 -10.57
C ALA A 172 -0.51 17.33 -11.50
N VAL A 173 0.35 16.42 -11.04
CA VAL A 173 1.41 15.83 -11.88
C VAL A 173 0.82 15.05 -13.06
N ALA A 174 -0.18 14.20 -12.84
CA ALA A 174 -0.83 13.44 -13.93
C ALA A 174 -1.48 14.36 -14.98
N LYS A 175 -2.02 15.50 -14.55
CA LYS A 175 -2.68 16.48 -15.43
C LYS A 175 -1.69 17.35 -16.21
N SER A 176 -0.69 17.90 -15.53
CA SER A 176 0.14 19.00 -16.03
C SER A 176 1.61 18.64 -16.19
N GLY A 177 2.04 17.47 -15.74
CA GLY A 177 3.44 17.09 -15.62
C GLY A 177 4.16 17.85 -14.50
N LEU A 178 5.40 17.48 -14.25
CA LEU A 178 6.23 18.13 -13.22
C LEU A 178 6.49 19.62 -13.52
N ASP A 179 6.63 19.97 -14.81
CA ASP A 179 6.91 21.34 -15.21
C ASP A 179 5.71 22.26 -14.99
N GLY A 180 4.49 21.73 -15.08
CA GLY A 180 3.25 22.47 -14.90
C GLY A 180 2.85 22.72 -13.44
N LEU A 181 3.62 22.23 -12.47
CA LEU A 181 3.36 22.45 -11.06
C LEU A 181 3.71 23.88 -10.61
N THR A 182 2.94 24.39 -9.66
CA THR A 182 3.25 25.61 -8.93
C THR A 182 4.50 25.48 -8.07
N ALA A 183 5.08 26.58 -7.61
CA ALA A 183 6.24 26.55 -6.71
C ALA A 183 5.91 25.83 -5.37
N ALA A 184 4.68 25.99 -4.87
CA ALA A 184 4.24 25.31 -3.65
C ALA A 184 4.16 23.79 -3.84
N GLU A 185 3.54 23.31 -4.95
CA GLU A 185 3.46 21.90 -5.28
C GLU A 185 4.85 21.28 -5.52
N LYS A 186 5.75 22.02 -6.18
CA LYS A 186 7.15 21.56 -6.36
C LYS A 186 7.89 21.39 -5.04
N ALA A 187 7.60 22.23 -4.05
CA ALA A 187 8.21 22.12 -2.71
C ALA A 187 7.74 20.89 -1.92
N GLU A 188 6.58 20.32 -2.28
CA GLU A 188 6.06 19.09 -1.66
C GLU A 188 6.59 17.81 -2.30
N LEU A 189 7.24 17.91 -3.48
CA LEU A 189 7.81 16.74 -4.14
C LEU A 189 8.96 16.15 -3.33
N PRO A 190 9.03 14.82 -3.23
CA PRO A 190 10.23 14.18 -2.69
C PRO A 190 11.42 14.37 -3.65
N GLU A 191 12.62 14.03 -3.20
CA GLU A 191 13.74 13.88 -4.11
C GLU A 191 13.45 12.70 -5.07
N MET A 192 13.12 13.04 -6.30
CA MET A 192 12.71 12.07 -7.30
C MET A 192 13.92 11.47 -8.00
N GLN A 193 13.98 10.14 -8.02
CA GLN A 193 14.95 9.40 -8.82
C GLN A 193 14.23 8.76 -10.03
N PRO A 194 14.85 8.76 -11.21
CA PRO A 194 14.31 8.01 -12.33
C PRO A 194 14.15 6.54 -11.94
N GLY A 195 12.98 5.98 -12.20
CA GLY A 195 12.76 4.55 -11.99
C GLY A 195 13.67 3.70 -12.90
N PRO A 196 13.98 2.46 -12.52
CA PRO A 196 14.72 1.54 -13.39
C PRO A 196 14.02 1.37 -14.75
N PRO A 197 14.75 1.14 -15.84
CA PRO A 197 14.14 0.96 -17.17
C PRO A 197 13.01 -0.09 -17.19
N LYS A 198 13.20 -1.21 -16.49
CA LYS A 198 12.18 -2.26 -16.36
C LYS A 198 10.90 -1.78 -15.68
N HIS A 199 11.00 -0.93 -14.65
CA HIS A 199 9.83 -0.34 -14.01
C HIS A 199 9.03 0.53 -15.00
N ARG A 200 9.73 1.37 -15.78
CA ARG A 200 9.08 2.19 -16.80
C ARG A 200 8.38 1.34 -17.87
N GLU A 201 8.98 0.22 -18.27
CA GLU A 201 8.41 -0.74 -19.22
C GLU A 201 7.11 -1.35 -18.67
N LEU A 202 7.13 -1.86 -17.44
CA LEU A 202 5.94 -2.41 -16.76
C LEU A 202 4.81 -1.39 -16.64
N VAL A 203 5.15 -0.16 -16.25
CA VAL A 203 4.15 0.93 -16.16
C VAL A 203 3.59 1.27 -17.54
N ARG A 204 4.41 1.20 -18.60
CA ARG A 204 3.96 1.43 -19.98
C ARG A 204 3.00 0.36 -20.46
N GLU A 205 3.26 -0.91 -20.14
CA GLU A 205 2.38 -2.02 -20.45
C GLU A 205 1.04 -1.84 -19.74
N ALA A 206 1.07 -1.58 -18.43
CA ALA A 206 -0.13 -1.31 -17.66
C ALA A 206 -0.93 -0.11 -18.18
N PHE A 207 -0.26 0.98 -18.57
CA PHE A 207 -0.92 2.14 -19.17
C PHE A 207 -1.56 1.83 -20.52
N ALA A 208 -0.92 0.99 -21.34
CA ALA A 208 -1.45 0.61 -22.65
C ALA A 208 -2.70 -0.28 -22.58
N GLU A 209 -2.83 -1.07 -21.52
CA GLU A 209 -4.01 -1.92 -21.26
C GLU A 209 -5.24 -1.13 -20.80
N HIS A 210 -5.07 0.08 -20.30
CA HIS A 210 -6.17 0.92 -19.85
C HIS A 210 -6.88 1.58 -21.05
N PRO A 211 -8.21 1.71 -21.03
CA PRO A 211 -9.01 2.26 -22.14
C PRO A 211 -8.86 3.79 -22.22
N HIS A 212 -7.65 4.29 -22.42
CA HIS A 212 -7.38 5.72 -22.58
C HIS A 212 -7.54 6.21 -24.04
N GLY A 213 -8.07 5.37 -24.92
CA GLY A 213 -8.11 5.62 -26.34
C GLY A 213 -6.76 5.33 -27.02
N ARG A 214 -6.43 6.12 -28.08
CA ARG A 214 -5.14 5.95 -28.75
C ARG A 214 -3.99 6.28 -27.79
N PHE A 215 -2.94 5.42 -27.76
CA PHE A 215 -1.73 5.66 -26.99
C PHE A 215 -1.14 7.05 -27.32
N ASP A 216 -0.80 7.80 -26.29
CA ASP A 216 -0.23 9.17 -26.38
C ASP A 216 0.98 9.22 -25.44
N GLU A 217 2.15 9.42 -26.01
CA GLU A 217 3.42 9.45 -25.27
C GLU A 217 3.43 10.56 -24.22
N ALA A 218 2.91 11.75 -24.52
CA ALA A 218 2.88 12.84 -23.57
C ALA A 218 1.95 12.57 -22.37
N LYS A 219 0.86 11.85 -22.61
CA LYS A 219 -0.02 11.37 -21.51
C LYS A 219 0.69 10.31 -20.69
N PHE A 220 1.39 9.39 -21.35
CA PHE A 220 2.17 8.37 -20.66
C PHE A 220 3.26 8.99 -19.78
N GLU A 221 4.01 9.97 -20.27
CA GLU A 221 5.06 10.64 -19.47
C GLU A 221 4.50 11.29 -18.20
N ARG A 222 3.36 11.98 -18.30
CA ARG A 222 2.70 12.56 -17.13
C ARG A 222 2.18 11.50 -16.16
N PHE A 223 1.59 10.44 -16.69
CA PHE A 223 1.14 9.30 -15.89
C PHE A 223 2.32 8.65 -15.16
N TYR A 224 3.41 8.39 -15.89
CA TYR A 224 4.62 7.80 -15.31
C TYR A 224 5.24 8.70 -14.24
N ALA A 225 5.32 9.99 -14.48
CA ALA A 225 5.79 10.94 -13.47
C ALA A 225 4.94 10.92 -12.19
N ALA A 226 3.61 10.77 -12.33
CA ALA A 226 2.71 10.65 -11.18
C ALA A 226 2.88 9.34 -10.40
N GLN A 227 3.43 8.28 -11.00
CA GLN A 227 3.78 7.04 -10.29
C GLN A 227 5.07 7.15 -9.48
N LEU A 228 5.88 8.19 -9.72
CA LEU A 228 7.15 8.40 -9.03
C LEU A 228 7.04 9.38 -7.86
N VAL A 229 5.88 10.03 -7.69
CA VAL A 229 5.61 11.01 -6.62
C VAL A 229 5.11 10.35 -5.35
#